data_fc1c7c4461f05519a3593571f1d78020
#
_entry.id   fc1c7c4461f05519a3593571f1d78020
#
_cell.length_a   1.000
_cell.length_b   1.000
_cell.length_c   1.000
_cell.angle_alpha   90.00
_cell.angle_beta   90.00
_cell.angle_gamma   90.00
#
_symmetry.space_group_name_H-M   'P 1'
#
loop_
_entity.id
_entity.type
_entity.pdbx_description
1 polymer ?
#
loop_
_entity_poly.entity_id
_entity_poly.type
_entity_poly.pdbx_seq_one_letter_code
_entity_poly.pdbx_strand_id
1 'polypeptide(L)'
;NLNDVTTGNQTLTIAKDTSKAETAMKAWVDAYNTLQDSFASLTKYTAVDAGTDAQDSSNGALLGDSTLRTIQTQLKTMLGNSVGGTAYKTLSQVGITSDPSTGKLELDSDKLKKTLTENPSAVKDLVVGDGKTTGITTTMATHLTDWLSSKGIIQAAKDGVSKTLNKLTDQYNSVSERIDARVAQYKAQFTQLDVLMTSLNNTSSYLTQQFENTSSNK
;
A
#
# COMPACT_ATOMS: atom_id res chain seq x y z
N ASN A 1 -51.55 -20.29 2.93
CA ASN A 1 -53.02 -20.18 2.98
C ASN A 1 -53.57 -21.00 1.81
N LEU A 2 -54.47 -21.93 2.09
CA LEU A 2 -55.26 -22.61 1.10
C LEU A 2 -56.45 -21.74 0.75
N ASN A 3 -56.53 -21.28 -0.49
CA ASN A 3 -57.51 -20.28 -0.90
C ASN A 3 -58.70 -20.91 -1.67
N ASP A 4 -58.60 -22.21 -2.03
CA ASP A 4 -59.65 -22.89 -2.75
C ASP A 4 -59.54 -24.44 -2.58
N VAL A 5 -60.59 -25.16 -2.96
CA VAL A 5 -60.66 -26.65 -2.96
C VAL A 5 -60.12 -27.15 -4.29
N THR A 6 -59.11 -28.02 -4.24
CA THR A 6 -58.48 -28.59 -5.45
C THR A 6 -59.32 -29.77 -5.99
N THR A 7 -59.54 -29.82 -7.30
CA THR A 7 -60.19 -30.93 -8.02
C THR A 7 -59.08 -31.93 -8.47
N GLY A 8 -58.55 -32.71 -7.54
CA GLY A 8 -57.55 -33.74 -7.81
C GLY A 8 -56.25 -33.59 -7.03
N ASN A 9 -55.29 -34.51 -7.20
CA ASN A 9 -54.00 -34.48 -6.53
C ASN A 9 -53.15 -33.31 -7.00
N GLN A 10 -52.75 -32.45 -6.08
CA GLN A 10 -51.81 -31.36 -6.35
C GLN A 10 -50.43 -31.74 -5.84
N THR A 11 -49.41 -31.42 -6.61
CA THR A 11 -48.01 -31.64 -6.21
C THR A 11 -47.44 -30.30 -5.69
N LEU A 12 -47.08 -30.26 -4.43
CA LEU A 12 -46.33 -29.14 -3.86
C LEU A 12 -44.84 -29.42 -4.02
N THR A 13 -44.18 -28.61 -4.83
CA THR A 13 -42.71 -28.66 -4.99
C THR A 13 -42.08 -27.61 -4.07
N ILE A 14 -41.28 -28.03 -3.09
CA ILE A 14 -40.50 -27.15 -2.21
C ILE A 14 -39.09 -27.15 -2.75
N ALA A 15 -38.65 -26.00 -3.25
CA ALA A 15 -37.26 -25.76 -3.65
C ALA A 15 -36.57 -24.88 -2.62
N LYS A 16 -35.29 -25.14 -2.38
CA LYS A 16 -34.46 -24.25 -1.54
C LYS A 16 -34.19 -22.97 -2.30
N ASP A 17 -34.44 -21.82 -1.68
CA ASP A 17 -34.07 -20.52 -2.22
C ASP A 17 -32.58 -20.25 -1.93
N THR A 18 -31.75 -20.29 -2.95
CA THR A 18 -30.30 -20.02 -2.89
C THR A 18 -29.92 -18.60 -3.27
N SER A 19 -30.88 -17.77 -3.67
CA SER A 19 -30.65 -16.46 -4.26
C SER A 19 -29.87 -15.51 -3.35
N LYS A 20 -30.14 -15.53 -2.04
CA LYS A 20 -29.40 -14.72 -1.05
C LYS A 20 -27.95 -15.16 -0.91
N ALA A 21 -27.69 -16.46 -0.93
CA ALA A 21 -26.33 -16.98 -0.86
C ALA A 21 -25.54 -16.66 -2.13
N GLU A 22 -26.18 -16.81 -3.31
CA GLU A 22 -25.58 -16.43 -4.60
C GLU A 22 -25.22 -14.94 -4.64
N THR A 23 -26.15 -14.06 -4.22
CA THR A 23 -25.91 -12.61 -4.14
C THR A 23 -24.78 -12.26 -3.17
N ALA A 24 -24.74 -12.88 -1.99
CA ALA A 24 -23.67 -12.65 -1.01
C ALA A 24 -22.30 -13.11 -1.53
N MET A 25 -22.23 -14.25 -2.20
CA MET A 25 -21.00 -14.78 -2.79
C MET A 25 -20.50 -13.87 -3.93
N LYS A 26 -21.41 -13.43 -4.79
CA LYS A 26 -21.07 -12.46 -5.84
C LYS A 26 -20.52 -11.15 -5.25
N ALA A 27 -21.20 -10.59 -4.26
CA ALA A 27 -20.75 -9.35 -3.60
C ALA A 27 -19.36 -9.52 -2.95
N TRP A 28 -19.08 -10.69 -2.36
CA TRP A 28 -17.76 -10.98 -1.81
C TRP A 28 -16.69 -11.08 -2.89
N VAL A 29 -16.96 -11.74 -4.01
CA VAL A 29 -16.04 -11.82 -5.17
C VAL A 29 -15.77 -10.41 -5.73
N ASP A 30 -16.82 -9.62 -5.92
CA ASP A 30 -16.71 -8.24 -6.44
C ASP A 30 -15.87 -7.35 -5.50
N ALA A 31 -16.07 -7.47 -4.18
CA ALA A 31 -15.29 -6.73 -3.17
C ALA A 31 -13.81 -7.16 -3.17
N TYR A 32 -13.53 -8.46 -3.28
CA TYR A 32 -12.17 -8.97 -3.41
C TYR A 32 -11.50 -8.45 -4.69
N ASN A 33 -12.20 -8.47 -5.81
CA ASN A 33 -11.67 -7.97 -7.08
C ASN A 33 -11.38 -6.46 -7.04
N THR A 34 -12.22 -5.67 -6.37
CA THR A 34 -11.97 -4.25 -6.13
C THR A 34 -10.71 -4.04 -5.28
N LEU A 35 -10.46 -4.89 -4.29
CA LEU A 35 -9.22 -4.86 -3.51
C LEU A 35 -7.99 -5.18 -4.38
N GLN A 36 -8.09 -6.16 -5.30
CA GLN A 36 -7.01 -6.48 -6.25
C GLN A 36 -6.73 -5.31 -7.20
N ASP A 37 -7.77 -4.62 -7.70
CA ASP A 37 -7.59 -3.41 -8.51
C ASP A 37 -6.88 -2.29 -7.75
N SER A 38 -7.20 -2.11 -6.46
CA SER A 38 -6.52 -1.17 -5.58
C SER A 38 -5.04 -1.54 -5.41
N PHE A 39 -4.73 -2.81 -5.20
CA PHE A 39 -3.34 -3.28 -5.13
C PHE A 39 -2.59 -3.03 -6.44
N ALA A 40 -3.20 -3.35 -7.58
CA ALA A 40 -2.60 -3.11 -8.88
C ALA A 40 -2.29 -1.63 -9.12
N SER A 41 -3.21 -0.75 -8.75
CA SER A 41 -3.03 0.70 -8.84
C SER A 41 -1.89 1.20 -7.93
N LEU A 42 -1.85 0.74 -6.67
CA LEU A 42 -0.84 1.15 -5.70
C LEU A 42 0.57 0.64 -6.02
N THR A 43 0.68 -0.45 -6.78
CA THR A 43 1.97 -1.05 -7.18
C THR A 43 2.29 -0.89 -8.66
N LYS A 44 1.50 -0.09 -9.37
CA LYS A 44 1.71 0.16 -10.81
C LYS A 44 3.15 0.62 -11.05
N TYR A 45 3.77 0.02 -12.05
CA TYR A 45 5.08 0.43 -12.55
C TYR A 45 4.97 0.96 -13.98
N THR A 46 5.56 2.12 -14.22
CA THR A 46 5.74 2.70 -15.54
C THR A 46 7.24 2.80 -15.81
N ALA A 47 7.70 2.13 -16.85
CA ALA A 47 9.10 2.18 -17.25
C ALA A 47 9.46 3.59 -17.74
N VAL A 48 10.66 4.03 -17.42
CA VAL A 48 11.27 5.25 -17.94
C VAL A 48 12.36 4.90 -18.95
N ASP A 49 12.72 5.83 -19.81
CA ASP A 49 13.81 5.63 -20.76
C ASP A 49 15.15 5.43 -20.05
N ALA A 50 16.03 4.67 -20.68
CA ALA A 50 17.36 4.39 -20.15
C ALA A 50 18.16 5.70 -20.00
N GLY A 51 18.74 5.91 -18.82
CA GLY A 51 19.52 7.10 -18.48
C GLY A 51 18.73 8.23 -17.82
N THR A 52 17.46 8.02 -17.48
CA THR A 52 16.66 8.96 -16.69
C THR A 52 17.00 8.83 -15.21
N ASP A 53 17.31 9.94 -14.53
CA ASP A 53 17.69 9.96 -13.11
C ASP A 53 16.49 9.81 -12.14
N ALA A 54 15.26 9.96 -12.62
CA ALA A 54 14.05 9.91 -11.81
C ALA A 54 13.09 8.82 -12.29
N GLN A 55 12.37 8.22 -11.35
CA GLN A 55 11.25 7.32 -11.66
C GLN A 55 10.06 8.11 -12.21
N ASP A 56 9.22 7.44 -13.03
CA ASP A 56 8.00 8.03 -13.53
C ASP A 56 7.04 8.41 -12.37
N SER A 57 6.53 9.63 -12.40
CA SER A 57 5.62 10.14 -11.35
C SER A 57 4.26 9.44 -11.33
N SER A 58 3.91 8.66 -12.38
CA SER A 58 2.71 7.84 -12.44
C SER A 58 2.85 6.47 -11.77
N ASN A 59 4.04 6.14 -11.23
CA ASN A 59 4.23 4.93 -10.45
C ASN A 59 3.33 4.91 -9.22
N GLY A 60 2.87 3.71 -8.88
CA GLY A 60 2.05 3.52 -7.67
C GLY A 60 2.82 3.88 -6.40
N ALA A 61 2.14 4.54 -5.46
CA ALA A 61 2.74 5.04 -4.23
C ALA A 61 3.36 3.95 -3.33
N LEU A 62 2.95 2.70 -3.50
CA LEU A 62 3.46 1.53 -2.76
C LEU A 62 4.23 0.57 -3.67
N LEU A 63 4.80 1.05 -4.78
CA LEU A 63 5.64 0.25 -5.64
C LEU A 63 6.84 -0.30 -4.85
N GLY A 64 6.96 -1.64 -4.80
CA GLY A 64 8.02 -2.31 -4.05
C GLY A 64 7.77 -2.46 -2.54
N ASP A 65 6.63 -1.99 -2.01
CA ASP A 65 6.32 -2.11 -0.58
C ASP A 65 6.21 -3.58 -0.14
N SER A 66 6.95 -3.94 0.89
CA SER A 66 7.02 -5.32 1.40
C SER A 66 5.78 -5.71 2.21
N THR A 67 5.15 -4.75 2.89
CA THR A 67 3.95 -4.98 3.71
C THR A 67 2.78 -5.32 2.79
N LEU A 68 2.60 -4.55 1.72
CA LEU A 68 1.56 -4.81 0.73
C LEU A 68 1.76 -6.17 0.06
N ARG A 69 2.99 -6.51 -0.31
CA ARG A 69 3.32 -7.82 -0.89
C ARG A 69 3.01 -8.97 0.08
N THR A 70 3.29 -8.78 1.36
CA THR A 70 2.96 -9.77 2.40
C THR A 70 1.45 -9.98 2.49
N ILE A 71 0.67 -8.91 2.50
CA ILE A 71 -0.81 -8.96 2.51
C ILE A 71 -1.33 -9.71 1.28
N GLN A 72 -0.88 -9.35 0.09
CA GLN A 72 -1.27 -10.01 -1.16
C GLN A 72 -0.96 -11.52 -1.14
N THR A 73 0.25 -11.89 -0.68
CA THR A 73 0.65 -13.30 -0.60
C THR A 73 -0.20 -14.07 0.39
N GLN A 74 -0.49 -13.51 1.55
CA GLN A 74 -1.32 -14.17 2.56
C GLN A 74 -2.77 -14.33 2.08
N LEU A 75 -3.36 -13.30 1.44
CA LEU A 75 -4.68 -13.39 0.83
C LEU A 75 -4.74 -14.51 -0.21
N LYS A 76 -3.76 -14.57 -1.12
CA LYS A 76 -3.68 -15.62 -2.14
C LYS A 76 -3.54 -17.01 -1.50
N THR A 77 -2.75 -17.15 -0.46
CA THR A 77 -2.59 -18.41 0.27
C THR A 77 -3.90 -18.86 0.91
N MET A 78 -4.64 -17.95 1.57
CA MET A 78 -5.94 -18.27 2.19
C MET A 78 -6.97 -18.74 1.16
N LEU A 79 -6.99 -18.16 -0.04
CA LEU A 79 -7.89 -18.59 -1.12
C LEU A 79 -7.51 -19.96 -1.70
N GLY A 80 -6.21 -20.26 -1.78
CA GLY A 80 -5.68 -21.51 -2.31
C GLY A 80 -5.72 -22.68 -1.34
N ASN A 81 -5.88 -22.41 -0.03
CA ASN A 81 -5.85 -23.44 0.98
C ASN A 81 -7.08 -24.37 0.88
N SER A 82 -6.80 -25.66 1.00
CA SER A 82 -7.86 -26.68 1.11
C SER A 82 -8.42 -26.68 2.54
N VAL A 83 -9.73 -26.61 2.66
CA VAL A 83 -10.43 -26.74 3.95
C VAL A 83 -10.67 -28.22 4.23
N GLY A 84 -10.10 -28.72 5.33
CA GLY A 84 -10.28 -30.11 5.76
C GLY A 84 -11.67 -30.36 6.36
N GLY A 85 -12.14 -31.63 6.25
CA GLY A 85 -13.37 -32.05 6.94
C GLY A 85 -14.69 -31.69 6.27
N THR A 86 -14.65 -31.07 5.07
CA THR A 86 -15.84 -30.68 4.31
C THR A 86 -15.95 -31.48 3.00
N ALA A 87 -17.16 -31.60 2.45
CA ALA A 87 -17.38 -32.27 1.15
C ALA A 87 -16.74 -31.47 -0.02
N TYR A 88 -16.77 -30.13 0.05
CA TYR A 88 -16.01 -29.27 -0.85
C TYR A 88 -14.76 -28.75 -0.14
N LYS A 89 -13.60 -28.89 -0.76
CA LYS A 89 -12.29 -28.58 -0.17
C LYS A 89 -11.69 -27.27 -0.69
N THR A 90 -12.09 -26.83 -1.87
CA THR A 90 -11.54 -25.66 -2.56
C THR A 90 -12.65 -24.81 -3.17
N LEU A 91 -12.40 -23.53 -3.32
CA LEU A 91 -13.32 -22.58 -3.96
C LEU A 91 -13.65 -22.97 -5.40
N SER A 92 -12.72 -23.57 -6.12
CA SER A 92 -12.94 -24.01 -7.50
C SER A 92 -14.02 -25.09 -7.63
N GLN A 93 -14.22 -25.90 -6.57
CA GLN A 93 -15.29 -26.92 -6.56
C GLN A 93 -16.68 -26.28 -6.48
N VAL A 94 -16.78 -25.09 -5.90
CA VAL A 94 -18.05 -24.35 -5.78
C VAL A 94 -18.20 -23.25 -6.84
N GLY A 95 -17.34 -23.24 -7.87
CA GLY A 95 -17.46 -22.33 -9.00
C GLY A 95 -16.72 -21.00 -8.84
N ILE A 96 -15.78 -20.88 -7.88
CA ILE A 96 -14.94 -19.69 -7.75
C ILE A 96 -13.50 -20.07 -8.08
N THR A 97 -12.95 -19.48 -9.13
CA THR A 97 -11.58 -19.71 -9.59
C THR A 97 -10.78 -18.41 -9.52
N SER A 98 -9.46 -18.53 -9.42
CA SER A 98 -8.57 -17.37 -9.41
C SER A 98 -7.83 -17.29 -10.75
N ASP A 99 -7.84 -16.12 -11.37
CA ASP A 99 -7.00 -15.80 -12.52
C ASP A 99 -5.54 -15.64 -12.03
N PRO A 100 -4.62 -16.48 -12.52
CA PRO A 100 -3.24 -16.44 -12.06
C PRO A 100 -2.48 -15.17 -12.48
N SER A 101 -2.91 -14.47 -13.53
CA SER A 101 -2.26 -13.28 -14.07
C SER A 101 -2.65 -12.02 -13.30
N THR A 102 -3.91 -11.89 -12.94
CA THR A 102 -4.46 -10.71 -12.27
C THR A 102 -4.67 -10.92 -10.76
N GLY A 103 -4.73 -12.18 -10.31
CA GLY A 103 -5.11 -12.54 -8.95
C GLY A 103 -6.58 -12.32 -8.61
N LYS A 104 -7.40 -11.92 -9.58
CA LYS A 104 -8.84 -11.73 -9.41
C LYS A 104 -9.57 -13.07 -9.34
N LEU A 105 -10.76 -13.03 -8.75
CA LEU A 105 -11.66 -14.17 -8.69
C LEU A 105 -12.69 -14.11 -9.81
N GLU A 106 -12.95 -15.26 -10.40
CA GLU A 106 -14.01 -15.47 -11.37
C GLU A 106 -15.09 -16.33 -10.75
N LEU A 107 -16.35 -15.97 -10.96
CA LEU A 107 -17.52 -16.69 -10.44
C LEU A 107 -18.31 -17.34 -11.56
N ASP A 108 -18.35 -18.68 -11.56
CA ASP A 108 -19.28 -19.48 -12.32
C ASP A 108 -20.61 -19.58 -11.53
N SER A 109 -21.57 -18.75 -11.90
CA SER A 109 -22.86 -18.64 -11.21
C SER A 109 -23.69 -19.92 -11.35
N ASP A 110 -23.60 -20.64 -12.47
CA ASP A 110 -24.36 -21.87 -12.70
C ASP A 110 -23.83 -22.99 -11.82
N LYS A 111 -22.52 -23.14 -11.75
CA LYS A 111 -21.85 -24.09 -10.87
C LYS A 111 -22.11 -23.77 -9.39
N LEU A 112 -22.03 -22.49 -8.98
CA LEU A 112 -22.35 -22.08 -7.61
C LEU A 112 -23.79 -22.43 -7.26
N LYS A 113 -24.77 -22.12 -8.12
CA LYS A 113 -26.18 -22.43 -7.92
C LYS A 113 -26.42 -23.94 -7.80
N LYS A 114 -25.78 -24.73 -8.66
CA LYS A 114 -25.84 -26.19 -8.60
C LYS A 114 -25.34 -26.73 -7.26
N THR A 115 -24.14 -26.30 -6.81
CA THR A 115 -23.54 -26.78 -5.55
C THR A 115 -24.34 -26.31 -4.32
N LEU A 116 -24.90 -25.08 -4.35
CA LEU A 116 -25.81 -24.58 -3.29
C LEU A 116 -27.12 -25.36 -3.24
N THR A 117 -27.64 -25.84 -4.35
CA THR A 117 -28.85 -26.67 -4.38
C THR A 117 -28.58 -28.09 -3.91
N GLU A 118 -27.50 -28.70 -4.36
CA GLU A 118 -27.11 -30.09 -4.04
C GLU A 118 -26.65 -30.21 -2.58
N ASN A 119 -25.72 -29.35 -2.13
CA ASN A 119 -25.16 -29.46 -0.79
C ASN A 119 -24.84 -28.07 -0.17
N PRO A 120 -25.87 -27.31 0.24
CA PRO A 120 -25.69 -25.97 0.81
C PRO A 120 -24.87 -25.95 2.09
N SER A 121 -24.93 -27.02 2.90
CA SER A 121 -24.14 -27.13 4.14
C SER A 121 -22.67 -27.23 3.84
N ALA A 122 -22.25 -28.00 2.85
CA ALA A 122 -20.84 -28.11 2.47
C ALA A 122 -20.30 -26.80 1.87
N VAL A 123 -21.11 -26.06 1.11
CA VAL A 123 -20.73 -24.71 0.65
C VAL A 123 -20.56 -23.76 1.83
N LYS A 124 -21.50 -23.77 2.79
CA LYS A 124 -21.41 -22.97 4.01
C LYS A 124 -20.14 -23.32 4.80
N ASP A 125 -19.87 -24.61 4.99
CA ASP A 125 -18.72 -25.07 5.79
C ASP A 125 -17.38 -24.71 5.13
N LEU A 126 -17.29 -24.73 3.78
CA LEU A 126 -16.13 -24.27 3.03
C LEU A 126 -15.94 -22.75 3.16
N VAL A 127 -17.01 -22.00 2.95
CA VAL A 127 -16.92 -20.52 2.81
C VAL A 127 -16.91 -19.83 4.16
N VAL A 128 -17.88 -20.15 5.02
CA VAL A 128 -18.07 -19.50 6.34
C VAL A 128 -17.52 -20.35 7.47
N GLY A 129 -17.61 -21.68 7.35
CA GLY A 129 -17.20 -22.61 8.39
C GLY A 129 -18.04 -22.46 9.68
N ASP A 130 -17.36 -22.44 10.83
CA ASP A 130 -17.96 -22.24 12.15
C ASP A 130 -18.25 -20.77 12.48
N GLY A 131 -17.87 -19.84 11.56
CA GLY A 131 -18.02 -18.40 11.74
C GLY A 131 -17.06 -17.79 12.79
N LYS A 132 -16.05 -18.53 13.25
CA LYS A 132 -15.06 -18.09 14.27
C LYS A 132 -13.62 -18.34 13.82
N THR A 133 -13.31 -19.56 13.45
CA THR A 133 -11.93 -20.02 13.19
C THR A 133 -11.78 -20.75 11.86
N THR A 134 -12.87 -21.27 11.31
CA THR A 134 -12.86 -22.04 10.08
C THR A 134 -13.67 -21.35 8.98
N GLY A 135 -13.46 -21.79 7.73
CA GLY A 135 -14.06 -21.16 6.57
C GLY A 135 -13.18 -20.06 5.97
N ILE A 136 -13.16 -20.00 4.64
CA ILE A 136 -12.24 -19.10 3.91
C ILE A 136 -12.55 -17.63 4.22
N THR A 137 -13.82 -17.22 4.16
CA THR A 137 -14.22 -15.83 4.42
C THR A 137 -14.04 -15.43 5.88
N THR A 138 -14.29 -16.33 6.82
CA THR A 138 -14.09 -16.09 8.25
C THR A 138 -12.61 -15.92 8.58
N THR A 139 -11.76 -16.81 8.08
CA THR A 139 -10.31 -16.70 8.26
C THR A 139 -9.79 -15.40 7.65
N MET A 140 -10.24 -15.06 6.44
CA MET A 140 -9.87 -13.80 5.77
C MET A 140 -10.32 -12.58 6.58
N ALA A 141 -11.54 -12.56 7.10
CA ALA A 141 -12.05 -11.46 7.93
C ALA A 141 -11.24 -11.28 9.23
N THR A 142 -10.83 -12.38 9.87
CA THR A 142 -9.96 -12.35 11.06
C THR A 142 -8.62 -11.72 10.72
N HIS A 143 -7.96 -12.18 9.66
CA HIS A 143 -6.67 -11.58 9.24
C HIS A 143 -6.79 -10.11 8.84
N LEU A 144 -7.85 -9.73 8.11
CA LEU A 144 -8.09 -8.33 7.76
C LEU A 144 -8.27 -7.47 9.03
N THR A 145 -9.00 -7.96 10.02
CA THR A 145 -9.17 -7.27 11.31
C THR A 145 -7.83 -7.10 12.03
N ASP A 146 -7.01 -8.13 12.06
CA ASP A 146 -5.68 -8.08 12.68
C ASP A 146 -4.76 -7.09 11.96
N TRP A 147 -4.71 -7.11 10.63
CA TRP A 147 -3.87 -6.20 9.84
C TRP A 147 -4.28 -4.73 9.98
N LEU A 148 -5.60 -4.47 10.11
CA LEU A 148 -6.17 -3.13 10.27
C LEU A 148 -6.15 -2.63 11.72
N SER A 149 -5.82 -3.49 12.68
CA SER A 149 -5.77 -3.12 14.09
C SER A 149 -4.69 -2.07 14.38
N SER A 150 -4.80 -1.39 15.52
CA SER A 150 -3.80 -0.40 15.98
C SER A 150 -2.41 -1.00 16.26
N LYS A 151 -2.28 -2.32 16.29
CA LYS A 151 -1.02 -3.07 16.44
C LYS A 151 -0.72 -3.92 15.20
N GLY A 152 -1.52 -3.79 14.16
CA GLY A 152 -1.41 -4.56 12.93
C GLY A 152 -0.23 -4.11 12.05
N ILE A 153 0.05 -4.94 11.05
CA ILE A 153 1.19 -4.71 10.15
C ILE A 153 1.09 -3.39 9.37
N ILE A 154 -0.13 -2.94 9.06
CA ILE A 154 -0.35 -1.66 8.37
C ILE A 154 0.02 -0.49 9.28
N GLN A 155 -0.38 -0.52 10.56
CA GLN A 155 0.00 0.51 11.50
C GLN A 155 1.51 0.52 11.76
N ALA A 156 2.12 -0.64 11.91
CA ALA A 156 3.57 -0.76 12.06
C ALA A 156 4.34 -0.18 10.85
N ALA A 157 3.85 -0.42 9.63
CA ALA A 157 4.42 0.18 8.42
C ALA A 157 4.30 1.71 8.42
N LYS A 158 3.11 2.25 8.75
CA LYS A 158 2.88 3.71 8.89
C LYS A 158 3.82 4.34 9.91
N ASP A 159 3.98 3.71 11.08
CA ASP A 159 4.86 4.19 12.13
C ASP A 159 6.33 4.17 11.69
N GLY A 160 6.73 3.15 10.94
CA GLY A 160 8.07 3.05 10.34
C GLY A 160 8.36 4.20 9.36
N VAL A 161 7.42 4.50 8.46
CA VAL A 161 7.52 5.63 7.53
C VAL A 161 7.57 6.97 8.29
N SER A 162 6.71 7.16 9.28
CA SER A 162 6.69 8.37 10.10
C SER A 162 8.03 8.62 10.83
N LYS A 163 8.62 7.56 11.41
CA LYS A 163 9.95 7.63 12.03
C LYS A 163 11.03 8.02 11.02
N THR A 164 10.98 7.46 9.82
CA THR A 164 11.93 7.78 8.75
C THR A 164 11.81 9.23 8.30
N LEU A 165 10.58 9.75 8.14
CA LEU A 165 10.32 11.14 7.78
C LEU A 165 10.83 12.10 8.87
N ASN A 166 10.57 11.83 10.15
CA ASN A 166 11.07 12.63 11.25
C ASN A 166 12.60 12.68 11.26
N LYS A 167 13.25 11.52 11.13
CA LYS A 167 14.72 11.45 11.05
C LYS A 167 15.27 12.25 9.85
N LEU A 168 14.61 12.19 8.70
CA LEU A 168 15.01 12.94 7.50
C LEU A 168 14.89 14.45 7.74
N THR A 169 13.81 14.89 8.41
CA THR A 169 13.58 16.27 8.80
C THR A 169 14.68 16.77 9.74
N ASP A 170 15.03 15.98 10.76
CA ASP A 170 16.11 16.33 11.70
C ASP A 170 17.47 16.42 10.98
N GLN A 171 17.74 15.50 10.06
CA GLN A 171 18.97 15.55 9.25
C GLN A 171 19.00 16.78 8.34
N TYR A 172 17.88 17.14 7.69
CA TYR A 172 17.77 18.34 6.88
C TYR A 172 18.06 19.60 7.69
N ASN A 173 17.43 19.74 8.88
CA ASN A 173 17.65 20.87 9.76
C ASN A 173 19.12 20.98 10.20
N SER A 174 19.73 19.85 10.60
CA SER A 174 21.15 19.82 10.98
C SER A 174 22.09 20.21 9.82
N VAL A 175 21.76 19.83 8.59
CA VAL A 175 22.54 20.23 7.40
C VAL A 175 22.36 21.73 7.15
N SER A 176 21.14 22.24 7.23
CA SER A 176 20.83 23.66 7.05
C SER A 176 21.60 24.52 8.06
N GLU A 177 21.54 24.18 9.35
CA GLU A 177 22.28 24.86 10.40
C GLU A 177 23.81 24.90 10.17
N ARG A 178 24.37 23.76 9.70
CA ARG A 178 25.80 23.71 9.35
C ARG A 178 26.15 24.58 8.16
N ILE A 179 25.25 24.67 7.16
CA ILE A 179 25.46 25.58 6.01
C ILE A 179 25.42 27.01 6.47
N ASP A 180 24.43 27.40 7.29
CA ASP A 180 24.30 28.77 7.82
C ASP A 180 25.52 29.17 8.64
N ALA A 181 25.99 28.29 9.53
CA ALA A 181 27.21 28.52 10.31
C ALA A 181 28.45 28.67 9.40
N ARG A 182 28.57 27.90 8.34
CA ARG A 182 29.65 28.00 7.36
C ARG A 182 29.60 29.30 6.57
N VAL A 183 28.40 29.72 6.13
CA VAL A 183 28.19 31.00 5.46
C VAL A 183 28.57 32.17 6.39
N ALA A 184 28.16 32.14 7.68
CA ALA A 184 28.53 33.14 8.66
C ALA A 184 30.05 33.20 8.87
N GLN A 185 30.71 32.03 8.95
CA GLN A 185 32.18 31.96 9.07
C GLN A 185 32.88 32.60 7.86
N TYR A 186 32.44 32.29 6.64
CA TYR A 186 33.02 32.91 5.43
C TYR A 186 32.78 34.42 5.38
N LYS A 187 31.57 34.88 5.72
CA LYS A 187 31.28 36.32 5.83
C LYS A 187 32.24 37.03 6.80
N ALA A 188 32.47 36.43 7.95
CA ALA A 188 33.43 37.00 8.93
C ALA A 188 34.88 37.03 8.38
N GLN A 189 35.30 35.98 7.69
CA GLN A 189 36.63 35.95 7.05
C GLN A 189 36.77 36.98 5.93
N PHE A 190 35.73 37.15 5.09
CA PHE A 190 35.75 38.20 4.06
C PHE A 190 35.76 39.60 4.66
N THR A 191 35.02 39.85 5.73
CA THR A 191 35.08 41.15 6.46
C THR A 191 36.47 41.41 7.02
N GLN A 192 37.14 40.41 7.60
CA GLN A 192 38.53 40.57 8.07
C GLN A 192 39.52 40.83 6.92
N LEU A 193 39.35 40.17 5.80
CA LEU A 193 40.17 40.39 4.59
C LEU A 193 39.99 41.83 4.07
N ASP A 194 38.76 42.32 4.03
CA ASP A 194 38.45 43.67 3.59
C ASP A 194 39.10 44.73 4.49
N VAL A 195 39.05 44.55 5.79
CA VAL A 195 39.76 45.40 6.75
C VAL A 195 41.28 45.37 6.54
N LEU A 196 41.85 44.18 6.30
CA LEU A 196 43.26 44.02 6.04
C LEU A 196 43.69 44.72 4.72
N MET A 197 42.89 44.54 3.67
CA MET A 197 43.13 45.21 2.35
C MET A 197 43.06 46.72 2.50
N THR A 198 42.11 47.25 3.27
CA THR A 198 42.01 48.68 3.54
C THR A 198 43.26 49.18 4.31
N SER A 199 43.72 48.43 5.31
CA SER A 199 44.95 48.75 6.03
C SER A 199 46.21 48.75 5.14
N LEU A 200 46.32 47.75 4.28
CA LEU A 200 47.42 47.66 3.30
C LEU A 200 47.41 48.82 2.30
N ASN A 201 46.25 49.19 1.79
CA ASN A 201 46.12 50.36 0.89
C ASN A 201 46.51 51.68 1.60
N ASN A 202 46.07 51.85 2.84
CA ASN A 202 46.49 53.03 3.64
C ASN A 202 47.98 53.06 3.89
N THR A 203 48.59 51.91 4.22
CA THR A 203 50.06 51.81 4.37
C THR A 203 50.80 52.07 3.08
N SER A 204 50.32 51.56 1.96
CA SER A 204 50.90 51.83 0.63
C SER A 204 50.82 53.31 0.27
N SER A 205 49.69 53.96 0.49
CA SER A 205 49.52 55.39 0.25
C SER A 205 50.44 56.22 1.13
N TYR A 206 50.59 55.87 2.43
CA TYR A 206 51.53 56.52 3.31
C TYR A 206 52.98 56.39 2.85
N LEU A 207 53.40 55.22 2.46
CA LEU A 207 54.76 54.98 1.91
C LEU A 207 54.99 55.77 0.63
N THR A 208 54.04 55.82 -0.29
CA THR A 208 54.13 56.61 -1.52
C THR A 208 54.34 58.10 -1.20
N GLN A 209 53.54 58.66 -0.29
CA GLN A 209 53.73 60.07 0.12
C GLN A 209 55.10 60.32 0.76
N GLN A 210 55.62 59.39 1.56
CA GLN A 210 56.89 59.52 2.24
C GLN A 210 58.07 59.50 1.20
N PHE A 211 57.99 58.65 0.18
CA PHE A 211 58.95 58.60 -0.90
C PHE A 211 58.91 59.84 -1.78
N GLU A 212 57.74 60.36 -2.09
CA GLU A 212 57.57 61.61 -2.83
C GLU A 212 58.16 62.81 -2.09
N ASN A 213 57.89 62.94 -0.76
CA ASN A 213 58.47 63.96 0.08
C ASN A 213 59.99 63.87 0.19
N THR A 214 60.57 62.68 0.19
CA THR A 214 62.01 62.45 0.22
C THR A 214 62.68 62.79 -1.10
N SER A 215 61.96 62.60 -2.18
CA SER A 215 62.45 62.93 -3.57
C SER A 215 62.40 64.46 -3.85
N SER A 216 61.48 65.19 -3.23
CA SER A 216 61.27 66.61 -3.41
C SER A 216 62.26 67.49 -2.56
N ASN A 217 63.03 66.87 -1.69
CA ASN A 217 64.00 67.55 -0.81
C ASN A 217 65.43 67.34 -1.21
N LYS A 218 65.69 66.94 -2.43
CA LYS A 218 66.99 66.91 -3.08
C LYS A 218 66.99 67.88 -4.29
#